data_00fff75de2d94da0e136484729e942c1
#
_entry.id   00fff75de2d94da0e136484729e942c1
#
_cell.length_a   1.000
_cell.length_b   1.000
_cell.length_c   1.000
_cell.angle_alpha   90.00
_cell.angle_beta   90.00
_cell.angle_gamma   90.00
#
_symmetry.space_group_name_H-M   'P 1'
#
loop_
_entity.id
_entity.type
_entity.pdbx_description
1 polymer ?
#
loop_
_entity_poly.entity_id
_entity_poly.type
_entity_poly.pdbx_seq_one_letter_code
_entity_poly.pdbx_strand_id
1 'polypeptide(L)'
;MIVAVIRHAKVDMRWKLMMTSAGYDKGCADYDTASVLPVSVDLPEADFERIYVSALPRTTATARQVFENRGFDKTALFNEVPERAGFDTGLKLPMFFWSAVSRIQWFFNVPRQPESRAQTRLRARKAVQYLSQKNEDCAVFSHGFFMIFLLQEMEKQGFQVDHKRLHYSNGEAVICRK
;
A
#
# COMPACT_ATOMS: atom_id res chain seq x y z
N MET A 1 -6.66 14.90 15.93
CA MET A 1 -5.65 14.32 15.02
C MET A 1 -6.27 14.00 13.68
N ILE A 2 -5.66 14.50 12.59
CA ILE A 2 -6.07 14.22 11.21
C ILE A 2 -4.99 13.34 10.55
N VAL A 3 -5.40 12.24 9.94
CA VAL A 3 -4.51 11.35 9.18
C VAL A 3 -5.03 11.26 7.75
N ALA A 4 -4.25 11.73 6.77
CA ALA A 4 -4.54 11.53 5.36
C ALA A 4 -3.82 10.25 4.88
N VAL A 5 -4.57 9.20 4.56
CA VAL A 5 -4.02 7.96 4.00
C VAL A 5 -4.12 8.01 2.49
N ILE A 6 -2.97 8.00 1.81
CA ILE A 6 -2.87 8.28 0.37
C ILE A 6 -2.31 7.06 -0.35
N ARG A 7 -3.00 6.62 -1.41
CA ARG A 7 -2.44 5.61 -2.32
C ARG A 7 -1.38 6.23 -3.22
N HIS A 8 -0.23 5.58 -3.36
CA HIS A 8 0.83 6.04 -4.27
C HIS A 8 0.33 6.26 -5.71
N ALA A 9 1.03 7.10 -6.46
CA ALA A 9 0.79 7.38 -7.87
C ALA A 9 0.89 6.11 -8.74
N LYS A 10 0.32 6.16 -9.93
CA LYS A 10 0.37 5.05 -10.88
C LYS A 10 1.83 4.75 -11.26
N VAL A 11 2.21 3.48 -11.12
CA VAL A 11 3.54 3.01 -11.53
C VAL A 11 3.64 2.99 -13.06
N ASP A 12 4.74 3.53 -13.58
CA ASP A 12 5.04 3.54 -15.01
C ASP A 12 5.64 2.20 -15.44
N MET A 13 4.81 1.18 -15.43
CA MET A 13 5.18 -0.17 -15.84
C MET A 13 4.02 -0.86 -16.55
N ARG A 14 4.34 -1.61 -17.59
CA ARG A 14 3.39 -2.48 -18.30
C ARG A 14 3.63 -3.93 -17.94
N TRP A 15 2.63 -4.56 -17.40
CA TRP A 15 2.65 -6.01 -17.15
C TRP A 15 2.55 -6.80 -18.46
N LYS A 16 3.31 -7.89 -18.54
CA LYS A 16 3.12 -8.87 -19.62
C LYS A 16 1.81 -9.61 -19.38
N LEU A 17 1.06 -9.84 -20.45
CA LEU A 17 -0.24 -10.54 -20.35
C LEU A 17 -0.08 -11.98 -19.86
N MET A 18 0.95 -12.69 -20.34
CA MET A 18 1.24 -14.08 -20.04
C MET A 18 2.66 -14.22 -19.50
N MET A 19 2.84 -14.94 -18.38
CA MET A 19 4.15 -15.15 -17.76
C MET A 19 4.23 -16.45 -16.99
N THR A 20 5.44 -16.97 -16.85
CA THR A 20 5.75 -18.10 -15.95
C THR A 20 5.73 -17.63 -14.49
N SER A 21 5.82 -18.56 -13.54
CA SER A 21 5.95 -18.23 -12.11
C SER A 21 7.15 -17.30 -11.83
N ALA A 22 8.33 -17.64 -12.35
CA ALA A 22 9.53 -16.81 -12.21
C ALA A 22 9.37 -15.43 -12.90
N GLY A 23 8.64 -15.40 -14.03
CA GLY A 23 8.32 -14.16 -14.73
C GLY A 23 7.40 -13.25 -13.93
N TYR A 24 6.43 -13.82 -13.21
CA TYR A 24 5.55 -13.10 -12.31
C TYR A 24 6.30 -12.53 -11.10
N ASP A 25 7.10 -13.36 -10.44
CA ASP A 25 7.90 -12.93 -9.28
C ASP A 25 8.88 -11.81 -9.67
N LYS A 26 9.54 -11.93 -10.84
CA LYS A 26 10.36 -10.84 -11.38
C LYS A 26 9.53 -9.59 -11.65
N GLY A 27 8.34 -9.72 -12.24
CA GLY A 27 7.43 -8.61 -12.50
C GLY A 27 7.02 -7.87 -11.22
N CYS A 28 6.77 -8.59 -10.12
CA CYS A 28 6.51 -7.98 -8.81
C CYS A 28 7.72 -7.17 -8.32
N ALA A 29 8.94 -7.71 -8.43
CA ALA A 29 10.17 -7.01 -8.05
C ALA A 29 10.43 -5.77 -8.93
N ASP A 30 10.22 -5.88 -10.23
CA ASP A 30 10.35 -4.75 -11.18
C ASP A 30 9.33 -3.65 -10.87
N TYR A 31 8.07 -4.03 -10.53
CA TYR A 31 7.02 -3.10 -10.13
C TYR A 31 7.37 -2.35 -8.83
N ASP A 32 8.04 -3.02 -7.90
CA ASP A 32 8.42 -2.41 -6.62
C ASP A 32 9.48 -1.29 -6.78
N THR A 33 10.29 -1.36 -7.85
CA THR A 33 11.39 -0.41 -8.11
C THR A 33 11.10 0.58 -9.25
N ALA A 34 10.01 0.38 -10.00
CA ALA A 34 9.67 1.23 -11.14
C ALA A 34 9.28 2.66 -10.72
N SER A 35 9.48 3.61 -11.64
CA SER A 35 9.07 5.00 -11.48
C SER A 35 7.54 5.15 -11.41
N VAL A 36 7.08 6.32 -11.00
CA VAL A 36 5.66 6.67 -10.97
C VAL A 36 5.35 7.81 -11.92
N LEU A 37 4.13 7.81 -12.46
CA LEU A 37 3.62 8.89 -13.27
C LEU A 37 3.27 10.11 -12.41
N PRO A 38 3.18 11.31 -13.00
CA PRO A 38 2.67 12.49 -12.32
C PRO A 38 1.29 12.26 -11.72
N VAL A 39 1.05 12.84 -10.53
CA VAL A 39 -0.22 12.72 -9.81
C VAL A 39 -0.54 14.01 -9.07
N SER A 40 -1.82 14.37 -9.05
CA SER A 40 -2.38 15.35 -8.12
C SER A 40 -3.13 14.61 -7.01
N VAL A 41 -2.98 15.07 -5.78
CA VAL A 41 -3.66 14.53 -4.60
C VAL A 41 -4.48 15.65 -3.99
N ASP A 42 -5.77 15.40 -3.83
CA ASP A 42 -6.67 16.33 -3.15
C ASP A 42 -6.56 16.11 -1.63
N LEU A 43 -6.06 17.11 -0.92
CA LEU A 43 -5.87 17.10 0.52
C LEU A 43 -6.63 18.26 1.15
N PRO A 44 -7.18 18.08 2.36
CA PRO A 44 -7.76 19.18 3.11
C PRO A 44 -6.69 20.20 3.49
N GLU A 45 -7.12 21.44 3.74
CA GLU A 45 -6.27 22.45 4.36
C GLU A 45 -5.95 22.02 5.81
N ALA A 46 -4.84 21.35 5.98
CA ALA A 46 -4.31 20.90 7.27
C ALA A 46 -2.79 21.02 7.24
N ASP A 47 -2.21 21.41 8.37
CA ASP A 47 -0.75 21.40 8.51
C ASP A 47 -0.31 20.00 8.94
N PHE A 48 0.05 19.18 7.96
CA PHE A 48 0.59 17.84 8.23
C PHE A 48 2.00 17.94 8.80
N GLU A 49 2.15 17.83 10.10
CA GLU A 49 3.43 17.90 10.81
C GLU A 49 4.39 16.81 10.36
N ARG A 50 3.87 15.62 10.06
CA ARG A 50 4.63 14.44 9.65
C ARG A 50 4.12 13.85 8.34
N ILE A 51 5.07 13.34 7.55
CA ILE A 51 4.78 12.67 6.31
C ILE A 51 5.44 11.29 6.35
N TYR A 52 4.63 10.26 6.51
CA TYR A 52 5.07 8.88 6.51
C TYR A 52 4.99 8.29 5.12
N VAL A 53 6.03 7.56 4.73
CA VAL A 53 6.07 6.81 3.47
C VAL A 53 6.39 5.35 3.74
N SER A 54 5.88 4.44 2.92
CA SER A 54 6.29 3.05 2.98
C SER A 54 7.77 2.88 2.61
N ALA A 55 8.34 1.70 2.88
CA ALA A 55 9.72 1.40 2.47
C ALA A 55 9.86 1.27 0.94
N LEU A 56 8.77 1.16 0.17
CA LEU A 56 8.79 1.00 -1.28
C LEU A 56 8.95 2.36 -1.98
N PRO A 57 9.86 2.49 -2.96
CA PRO A 57 10.25 3.77 -3.58
C PRO A 57 9.08 4.59 -4.13
N ARG A 58 8.04 3.96 -4.67
CA ARG A 58 6.89 4.62 -5.29
C ARG A 58 6.12 5.53 -4.34
N THR A 59 6.07 5.23 -3.04
CA THR A 59 5.43 6.11 -2.05
C THR A 59 6.26 7.35 -1.79
N THR A 60 7.58 7.23 -1.67
CA THR A 60 8.48 8.38 -1.55
C THR A 60 8.42 9.26 -2.81
N ALA A 61 8.41 8.65 -3.99
CA ALA A 61 8.31 9.38 -5.26
C ALA A 61 6.97 10.14 -5.38
N THR A 62 5.88 9.55 -4.89
CA THR A 62 4.57 10.22 -4.82
C THR A 62 4.56 11.35 -3.80
N ALA A 63 5.09 11.11 -2.60
CA ALA A 63 5.14 12.11 -1.55
C ALA A 63 5.93 13.36 -1.97
N ARG A 64 7.01 13.20 -2.73
CA ARG A 64 7.80 14.31 -3.29
C ARG A 64 7.02 15.18 -4.28
N GLN A 65 6.06 14.61 -5.00
CA GLN A 65 5.20 15.38 -5.92
C GLN A 65 4.15 16.22 -5.17
N VAL A 66 3.75 15.79 -3.98
CA VAL A 66 2.72 16.44 -3.17
C VAL A 66 3.33 17.43 -2.16
N PHE A 67 4.44 17.05 -1.56
CA PHE A 67 5.12 17.80 -0.51
C PHE A 67 6.57 18.10 -0.92
N GLU A 68 6.75 19.11 -1.74
CA GLU A 68 8.07 19.60 -2.12
C GLU A 68 8.85 20.07 -0.88
N ASN A 69 10.15 19.73 -0.82
CA ASN A 69 11.07 20.18 0.22
C ASN A 69 10.72 19.76 1.67
N ARG A 70 9.88 18.75 1.87
CA ARG A 70 9.60 18.17 3.19
C ARG A 70 10.41 16.89 3.43
N GLY A 71 10.72 16.63 4.70
CA GLY A 71 11.28 15.34 5.13
C GLY A 71 10.21 14.24 5.20
N PHE A 72 10.61 12.99 4.99
CA PHE A 72 9.73 11.82 5.02
C PHE A 72 10.23 10.78 6.01
N ASP A 73 9.33 10.31 6.89
CA ASP A 73 9.60 9.22 7.81
C ASP A 73 9.28 7.88 7.12
N LYS A 74 10.32 7.15 6.75
CA LYS A 74 10.22 5.88 6.01
C LYS A 74 10.02 4.71 6.95
N THR A 75 8.97 3.90 6.75
CA THR A 75 8.69 2.72 7.57
C THR A 75 8.00 1.60 6.80
N ALA A 76 8.40 0.35 7.08
CA ALA A 76 7.78 -0.84 6.50
C ALA A 76 6.35 -1.10 7.00
N LEU A 77 5.88 -0.40 8.04
CA LEU A 77 4.52 -0.54 8.55
C LEU A 77 3.46 -0.25 7.48
N PHE A 78 3.76 0.63 6.52
CA PHE A 78 2.86 1.04 5.46
C PHE A 78 3.14 0.37 4.11
N ASN A 79 3.98 -0.67 4.05
CA ASN A 79 4.27 -1.40 2.82
C ASN A 79 3.03 -2.08 2.25
N GLU A 80 3.05 -2.32 0.93
CA GLU A 80 2.05 -3.17 0.29
C GLU A 80 2.13 -4.60 0.83
N VAL A 81 1.04 -5.33 0.71
CA VAL A 81 1.01 -6.77 0.96
C VAL A 81 1.68 -7.46 -0.23
N PRO A 82 2.87 -8.05 -0.02
CA PRO A 82 3.64 -8.61 -1.13
C PRO A 82 2.93 -9.81 -1.79
N GLU A 83 3.22 -10.02 -3.05
CA GLU A 83 2.73 -11.15 -3.82
C GLU A 83 3.89 -12.01 -4.33
N ARG A 84 3.63 -13.32 -4.39
CA ARG A 84 4.50 -14.30 -5.01
C ARG A 84 3.68 -15.31 -5.82
N ALA A 85 4.22 -15.84 -6.90
CA ALA A 85 3.58 -16.90 -7.67
C ALA A 85 3.15 -18.08 -6.76
N GLY A 86 1.91 -18.53 -6.90
CA GLY A 86 1.32 -19.52 -6.01
C GLY A 86 1.98 -20.91 -6.08
N PHE A 87 2.66 -21.23 -7.19
CA PHE A 87 3.41 -22.48 -7.41
C PHE A 87 4.46 -22.26 -8.49
N ASP A 88 5.44 -23.17 -8.56
CA ASP A 88 6.51 -23.08 -9.56
C ASP A 88 6.12 -23.83 -10.82
N THR A 89 6.18 -23.17 -11.98
CA THR A 89 5.95 -23.76 -13.28
C THR A 89 6.59 -22.95 -14.41
N GLY A 90 7.03 -23.66 -15.46
CA GLY A 90 7.44 -23.04 -16.73
C GLY A 90 6.29 -22.67 -17.66
N LEU A 91 5.05 -23.04 -17.34
CA LEU A 91 3.88 -22.68 -18.13
C LEU A 91 3.61 -21.19 -18.05
N LYS A 92 3.28 -20.59 -19.19
CA LYS A 92 2.86 -19.19 -19.24
C LYS A 92 1.37 -19.10 -18.95
N LEU A 93 1.02 -18.49 -17.82
CA LEU A 93 -0.36 -18.23 -17.40
C LEU A 93 -0.64 -16.73 -17.38
N PRO A 94 -1.92 -16.32 -17.47
CA PRO A 94 -2.29 -14.89 -17.40
C PRO A 94 -1.83 -14.23 -16.10
N MET A 95 -1.40 -12.97 -16.17
CA MET A 95 -0.96 -12.20 -14.99
C MET A 95 -2.02 -12.18 -13.88
N PHE A 96 -3.29 -11.95 -14.24
CA PHE A 96 -4.40 -11.92 -13.27
C PHE A 96 -4.59 -13.26 -12.54
N PHE A 97 -4.27 -14.39 -13.19
CA PHE A 97 -4.33 -15.72 -12.56
C PHE A 97 -3.31 -15.82 -11.43
N TRP A 98 -2.07 -15.35 -11.66
CA TRP A 98 -1.03 -15.35 -10.63
C TRP A 98 -1.42 -14.51 -9.43
N SER A 99 -1.93 -13.29 -9.66
CA SER A 99 -2.40 -12.41 -8.59
C SER A 99 -3.59 -13.03 -7.83
N ALA A 100 -4.57 -13.62 -8.54
CA ALA A 100 -5.70 -14.27 -7.88
C ALA A 100 -5.25 -15.45 -6.99
N VAL A 101 -4.38 -16.33 -7.49
CA VAL A 101 -3.85 -17.47 -6.70
C VAL A 101 -3.04 -16.96 -5.51
N SER A 102 -2.18 -15.96 -5.70
CA SER A 102 -1.43 -15.32 -4.61
C SER A 102 -2.38 -14.80 -3.52
N ARG A 103 -3.44 -14.07 -3.88
CA ARG A 103 -4.41 -13.53 -2.92
C ARG A 103 -5.24 -14.61 -2.22
N ILE A 104 -5.59 -15.70 -2.91
CA ILE A 104 -6.24 -16.85 -2.30
C ILE A 104 -5.33 -17.49 -1.26
N GLN A 105 -4.07 -17.76 -1.61
CA GLN A 105 -3.09 -18.32 -0.69
C GLN A 105 -2.83 -17.39 0.52
N TRP A 106 -2.70 -16.10 0.29
CA TRP A 106 -2.60 -15.10 1.35
C TRP A 106 -3.80 -15.16 2.29
N PHE A 107 -5.02 -15.26 1.74
CA PHE A 107 -6.26 -15.32 2.52
C PHE A 107 -6.30 -16.53 3.45
N PHE A 108 -5.84 -17.69 2.98
CA PHE A 108 -5.76 -18.93 3.74
C PHE A 108 -4.45 -19.08 4.55
N ASN A 109 -3.63 -18.03 4.63
CA ASN A 109 -2.35 -18.02 5.35
C ASN A 109 -1.37 -19.13 4.88
N VAL A 110 -1.34 -19.44 3.60
CA VAL A 110 -0.43 -20.44 3.03
C VAL A 110 1.01 -19.92 3.14
N PRO A 111 1.97 -20.71 3.71
CA PRO A 111 3.34 -20.26 3.97
C PRO A 111 4.16 -19.85 2.74
N ARG A 112 3.69 -20.19 1.55
CA ARG A 112 4.36 -19.81 0.31
C ARG A 112 4.33 -18.29 0.09
N GLN A 113 3.29 -17.61 0.55
CA GLN A 113 3.21 -16.16 0.43
C GLN A 113 4.12 -15.46 1.45
N PRO A 114 4.82 -14.36 1.05
CA PRO A 114 5.77 -13.68 1.93
C PRO A 114 5.13 -13.07 3.18
N GLU A 115 3.83 -12.75 3.11
CA GLU A 115 3.03 -12.25 4.22
C GLU A 115 1.67 -12.98 4.19
N SER A 116 1.16 -13.36 5.36
CA SER A 116 -0.16 -13.95 5.51
C SER A 116 -1.23 -12.89 5.87
N ARG A 117 -2.51 -13.23 5.70
CA ARG A 117 -3.62 -12.37 6.14
C ARG A 117 -3.54 -11.99 7.62
N ALA A 118 -3.15 -12.94 8.46
CA ALA A 118 -3.00 -12.70 9.91
C ALA A 118 -1.87 -11.69 10.18
N GLN A 119 -0.75 -11.81 9.49
CA GLN A 119 0.37 -10.88 9.59
C GLN A 119 0.02 -9.48 9.06
N THR A 120 -0.68 -9.39 7.93
CA THR A 120 -1.18 -8.11 7.38
C THR A 120 -2.06 -7.38 8.40
N ARG A 121 -3.02 -8.10 9.04
CA ARG A 121 -3.89 -7.50 10.07
C ARG A 121 -3.11 -7.06 11.30
N LEU A 122 -2.13 -7.84 11.73
CA LEU A 122 -1.26 -7.48 12.85
C LEU A 122 -0.43 -6.23 12.52
N ARG A 123 0.10 -6.15 11.29
CA ARG A 123 0.86 -4.98 10.82
C ARG A 123 -0.03 -3.74 10.73
N ALA A 124 -1.24 -3.85 10.22
CA ALA A 124 -2.21 -2.75 10.22
C ALA A 124 -2.51 -2.25 11.63
N ARG A 125 -2.72 -3.15 12.60
CA ARG A 125 -2.91 -2.80 14.01
C ARG A 125 -1.71 -2.04 14.58
N LYS A 126 -0.50 -2.53 14.36
CA LYS A 126 0.74 -1.85 14.79
C LYS A 126 0.90 -0.48 14.14
N ALA A 127 0.55 -0.35 12.86
CA ALA A 127 0.59 0.91 12.14
C ALA A 127 -0.35 1.96 12.76
N VAL A 128 -1.60 1.59 13.06
CA VAL A 128 -2.57 2.50 13.71
C VAL A 128 -2.14 2.85 15.13
N GLN A 129 -1.63 1.89 15.90
CA GLN A 129 -1.09 2.16 17.25
C GLN A 129 0.08 3.14 17.19
N TYR A 130 0.99 2.97 16.23
CA TYR A 130 2.11 3.87 16.01
C TYR A 130 1.64 5.31 15.73
N LEU A 131 0.67 5.49 14.81
CA LEU A 131 0.10 6.81 14.52
C LEU A 131 -0.61 7.40 15.76
N SER A 132 -1.41 6.61 16.47
CA SER A 132 -2.13 7.05 17.68
C SER A 132 -1.18 7.47 18.81
N GLN A 133 -0.03 6.82 18.96
CA GLN A 133 0.98 7.19 19.97
C GLN A 133 1.67 8.52 19.63
N LYS A 134 1.86 8.81 18.35
CA LYS A 134 2.42 10.09 17.89
C LYS A 134 1.44 11.24 18.12
N ASN A 135 0.15 11.00 17.88
CA ASN A 135 -0.94 11.95 18.05
C ASN A 135 -0.71 13.29 17.33
N GLU A 136 -0.13 13.23 16.13
CA GLU A 136 0.21 14.37 15.27
C GLU A 136 -0.64 14.33 14.00
N ASP A 137 -0.95 15.47 13.41
CA ASP A 137 -1.58 15.53 12.08
C ASP A 137 -0.57 15.06 11.04
N CYS A 138 -0.92 14.05 10.25
CA CYS A 138 0.04 13.42 9.37
C CYS A 138 -0.55 12.93 8.03
N ALA A 139 0.31 12.88 7.01
CA ALA A 139 0.04 12.24 5.75
C ALA A 139 0.76 10.88 5.68
N VAL A 140 0.08 9.83 5.24
CA VAL A 140 0.60 8.45 5.13
C VAL A 140 0.49 7.98 3.69
N PHE A 141 1.61 7.85 3.00
CA PHE A 141 1.64 7.30 1.65
C PHE A 141 1.80 5.79 1.70
N SER A 142 0.80 5.09 1.21
CA SER A 142 0.69 3.64 1.27
C SER A 142 0.20 3.06 -0.07
N HIS A 143 -0.42 1.89 -0.03
CA HIS A 143 -0.73 1.07 -1.20
C HIS A 143 -2.17 0.58 -1.16
N GLY A 144 -2.74 0.35 -2.34
CA GLY A 144 -4.17 0.12 -2.47
C GLY A 144 -4.70 -1.08 -1.70
N PHE A 145 -4.01 -2.22 -1.71
CA PHE A 145 -4.49 -3.40 -1.02
C PHE A 145 -4.27 -3.30 0.50
N PHE A 146 -3.13 -2.79 0.94
CA PHE A 146 -2.88 -2.58 2.38
C PHE A 146 -3.81 -1.53 2.99
N MET A 147 -4.19 -0.47 2.26
CA MET A 147 -5.12 0.55 2.73
C MET A 147 -6.46 -0.04 3.20
N ILE A 148 -6.95 -1.11 2.57
CA ILE A 148 -8.18 -1.79 2.99
C ILE A 148 -8.10 -2.21 4.46
N PHE A 149 -6.97 -2.78 4.87
CA PHE A 149 -6.75 -3.27 6.24
C PHE A 149 -6.41 -2.15 7.21
N LEU A 150 -5.62 -1.19 6.75
CA LEU A 150 -5.24 -0.03 7.54
C LEU A 150 -6.49 0.80 7.95
N LEU A 151 -7.34 1.14 6.99
CA LEU A 151 -8.54 1.93 7.24
C LEU A 151 -9.59 1.18 8.05
N GLN A 152 -9.75 -0.14 7.85
CA GLN A 152 -10.59 -0.98 8.71
C GLN A 152 -10.08 -0.98 10.16
N GLU A 153 -8.79 -1.02 10.36
CA GLU A 153 -8.20 -1.02 11.70
C GLU A 153 -8.26 0.36 12.34
N MET A 154 -8.09 1.45 11.56
CA MET A 154 -8.29 2.81 12.05
C MET A 154 -9.71 3.01 12.61
N GLU A 155 -10.73 2.57 11.88
CA GLU A 155 -12.11 2.64 12.34
C GLU A 155 -12.31 1.86 13.66
N LYS A 156 -11.78 0.63 13.77
CA LYS A 156 -11.86 -0.16 15.00
C LYS A 156 -11.19 0.51 16.19
N GLN A 157 -10.17 1.33 15.97
CA GLN A 157 -9.47 2.07 17.00
C GLN A 157 -10.02 3.49 17.20
N GLY A 158 -11.22 3.78 16.67
CA GLY A 158 -11.99 4.98 16.98
C GLY A 158 -11.77 6.15 16.04
N PHE A 159 -11.15 5.96 14.88
CA PHE A 159 -11.10 6.99 13.85
C PHE A 159 -12.40 7.04 13.07
N GLN A 160 -12.86 8.26 12.77
CA GLN A 160 -13.86 8.48 11.73
C GLN A 160 -13.15 8.45 10.38
N VAL A 161 -13.49 7.48 9.53
CA VAL A 161 -12.92 7.29 8.19
C VAL A 161 -13.91 7.81 7.16
N ASP A 162 -13.53 8.80 6.35
CA ASP A 162 -14.44 9.47 5.42
C ASP A 162 -15.12 8.49 4.46
N HIS A 163 -14.36 7.54 3.93
CA HIS A 163 -14.94 6.46 3.11
C HIS A 163 -14.04 5.22 3.11
N LYS A 164 -14.66 4.06 2.86
CA LYS A 164 -13.97 2.76 2.68
C LYS A 164 -14.39 2.12 1.38
N ARG A 165 -13.43 1.58 0.66
CA ARG A 165 -13.63 0.89 -0.62
C ARG A 165 -12.81 -0.39 -0.67
N LEU A 166 -13.14 -1.28 -1.61
CA LEU A 166 -12.31 -2.44 -1.94
C LEU A 166 -11.19 -2.09 -2.93
N HIS A 167 -11.28 -0.93 -3.53
CA HIS A 167 -10.27 -0.41 -4.46
C HIS A 167 -10.18 1.11 -4.32
N TYR A 168 -8.97 1.61 -4.19
CA TYR A 168 -8.63 3.03 -4.15
C TYR A 168 -7.92 3.41 -5.44
N SER A 169 -8.21 4.56 -6.02
CA SER A 169 -7.51 5.09 -7.20
C SER A 169 -6.09 5.54 -6.84
N ASN A 170 -5.17 5.55 -7.81
CA ASN A 170 -3.84 6.11 -7.58
C ASN A 170 -3.94 7.60 -7.27
N GLY A 171 -3.26 8.06 -6.21
CA GLY A 171 -3.37 9.44 -5.71
C GLY A 171 -4.62 9.70 -4.86
N GLU A 172 -5.52 8.73 -4.69
CA GLU A 172 -6.68 8.90 -3.82
C GLU A 172 -6.26 9.03 -2.36
N ALA A 173 -6.78 10.04 -1.68
CA ALA A 173 -6.61 10.28 -0.26
C ALA A 173 -7.89 9.91 0.50
N VAL A 174 -7.75 9.27 1.64
CA VAL A 174 -8.83 9.00 2.60
C VAL A 174 -8.50 9.71 3.89
N ILE A 175 -9.38 10.59 4.35
CA ILE A 175 -9.15 11.36 5.56
C ILE A 175 -9.75 10.61 6.75
N CYS A 176 -8.96 10.49 7.80
CA CYS A 176 -9.31 9.84 9.05
C CYS A 176 -9.14 10.84 10.19
N ARG A 177 -10.15 10.95 11.07
CA ARG A 177 -10.16 11.93 12.18
C ARG A 177 -10.37 11.20 13.51
N LYS A 178 -9.62 11.62 14.51
CA LYS A 178 -9.76 11.12 15.88
C LYS A 178 -9.63 12.25 16.88
#